data_e5511fac659e1fac0cfa7e4cfc74733a
#
_entry.id   e5511fac659e1fac0cfa7e4cfc74733a
#
_cell.length_a   1.000
_cell.length_b   1.000
_cell.length_c   1.000
_cell.angle_alpha   90.00
_cell.angle_beta   90.00
_cell.angle_gamma   90.00
#
_symmetry.space_group_name_H-M   'P 1'
#
loop_
_entity.id
_entity.type
_entity.pdbx_description
1 polymer ?
#
loop_
_entity_poly.entity_id
_entity_poly.type
_entity_poly.pdbx_seq_one_letter_code
_entity_poly.pdbx_strand_id
1 'polypeptide(L)'
;MKLEKLDSLEALQRALEERNLTPGWIRRQKPILWQEMRSEFVPAHWRYVEAKAAMQAAGRLIGTDLAERRNFVMRNPIPGNDIATLRTLVCAYQSILPGERARSHRHAPHALRVILESRGSYSIVNGEKHPMESGDVVLTPGWCWHGHGHDGAEQAYWFDGLDVPLTHLLEPMFFEEHPDGWEKVIRVSDDSPMRFPWSQIKRTVQAASLDRFFGKTAELPAPSMPTIALKVHAWPTGWRNAPYRHSANTIHVVMQGSGRSVIAGQAFDWSFGDALAIPAWSRVEHHATADSVVFAMSDEGLMRWSRYYRFEEI
;
A
#
# COMPACT_ATOMS: atom_id res chain seq x y z
N MET A 1 -28.66 30.82 -31.85
CA MET A 1 -29.81 30.79 -30.92
C MET A 1 -29.41 31.45 -29.62
N LYS A 2 -30.19 32.45 -29.13
CA LYS A 2 -29.89 33.08 -27.83
C LYS A 2 -30.40 32.17 -26.72
N LEU A 3 -29.50 31.73 -25.81
CA LEU A 3 -29.81 30.76 -24.76
C LEU A 3 -30.94 31.24 -23.84
N GLU A 4 -31.01 32.54 -23.57
CA GLU A 4 -32.02 33.14 -22.71
C GLU A 4 -33.45 33.06 -23.30
N LYS A 5 -33.59 32.65 -24.56
CA LYS A 5 -34.89 32.50 -25.27
C LYS A 5 -35.32 31.05 -25.44
N LEU A 6 -34.64 30.09 -24.79
CA LEU A 6 -35.04 28.70 -24.84
C LEU A 6 -36.31 28.52 -23.99
N ASP A 7 -37.27 27.79 -24.54
CA ASP A 7 -38.62 27.60 -24.01
C ASP A 7 -38.93 26.17 -23.58
N SER A 8 -37.95 25.27 -23.71
CA SER A 8 -38.10 23.88 -23.25
C SER A 8 -36.84 23.35 -22.56
N LEU A 9 -37.03 22.39 -21.64
CA LEU A 9 -35.93 21.70 -20.95
C LEU A 9 -35.07 20.91 -21.93
N GLU A 10 -35.66 20.26 -22.93
CA GLU A 10 -34.95 19.48 -23.94
C GLU A 10 -34.05 20.38 -24.80
N ALA A 11 -34.53 21.57 -25.17
CA ALA A 11 -33.74 22.54 -25.91
C ALA A 11 -32.59 23.08 -25.07
N LEU A 12 -32.84 23.34 -23.77
CA LEU A 12 -31.80 23.75 -22.81
C LEU A 12 -30.77 22.65 -22.66
N GLN A 13 -31.17 21.39 -22.45
CA GLN A 13 -30.25 20.28 -22.29
C GLN A 13 -29.33 20.10 -23.48
N ARG A 14 -29.87 20.09 -24.72
CA ARG A 14 -29.06 20.03 -25.93
C ARG A 14 -28.08 21.20 -26.04
N ALA A 15 -28.56 22.40 -25.77
CA ALA A 15 -27.72 23.59 -25.83
C ALA A 15 -26.58 23.60 -24.79
N LEU A 16 -26.81 23.00 -23.64
CA LEU A 16 -25.78 22.80 -22.60
C LEU A 16 -24.79 21.71 -23.00
N GLU A 17 -25.28 20.59 -23.53
CA GLU A 17 -24.44 19.46 -23.99
C GLU A 17 -23.47 19.89 -25.10
N GLU A 18 -23.93 20.67 -26.10
CA GLU A 18 -23.10 21.30 -27.16
C GLU A 18 -21.97 22.18 -26.58
N ARG A 19 -22.08 22.62 -25.31
CA ARG A 19 -21.13 23.51 -24.61
C ARG A 19 -20.37 22.81 -23.51
N ASN A 20 -20.45 21.47 -23.45
CA ASN A 20 -19.85 20.65 -22.39
C ASN A 20 -20.32 21.04 -20.96
N LEU A 21 -21.58 21.55 -20.88
CA LEU A 21 -22.20 21.86 -19.60
C LEU A 21 -23.21 20.77 -19.26
N THR A 22 -23.10 20.24 -18.04
CA THR A 22 -23.98 19.19 -17.54
C THR A 22 -24.88 19.75 -16.43
N PRO A 23 -26.23 19.71 -16.58
CA PRO A 23 -27.13 20.18 -15.53
C PRO A 23 -26.95 19.39 -14.21
N GLY A 24 -26.80 20.08 -13.09
CA GLY A 24 -26.60 19.47 -11.77
C GLY A 24 -27.84 18.75 -11.22
N TRP A 25 -29.04 19.10 -11.72
CA TRP A 25 -30.32 18.54 -11.26
C TRP A 25 -30.76 17.27 -11.99
N ILE A 26 -30.04 16.85 -13.03
CA ILE A 26 -30.38 15.61 -13.74
C ILE A 26 -30.05 14.40 -12.88
N ARG A 27 -31.02 13.48 -12.75
CA ARG A 27 -30.75 12.17 -12.13
C ARG A 27 -29.77 11.37 -12.98
N ARG A 28 -28.67 10.94 -12.38
CA ARG A 28 -27.63 10.15 -13.02
C ARG A 28 -27.61 8.74 -12.43
N GLN A 29 -27.15 7.76 -13.22
CA GLN A 29 -26.87 6.42 -12.72
C GLN A 29 -25.80 6.44 -11.61
N LYS A 30 -24.80 7.34 -11.74
CA LYS A 30 -23.82 7.62 -10.68
C LYS A 30 -24.07 9.04 -10.17
N PRO A 31 -24.70 9.22 -8.99
CA PRO A 31 -24.90 10.55 -8.39
C PRO A 31 -23.58 11.28 -8.17
N ILE A 32 -23.56 12.60 -8.28
CA ILE A 32 -22.39 13.42 -7.97
C ILE A 32 -22.04 13.32 -6.47
N LEU A 33 -23.06 13.30 -5.60
CA LEU A 33 -22.93 13.15 -4.16
C LEU A 33 -23.60 11.87 -3.70
N TRP A 34 -22.96 11.15 -2.80
CA TRP A 34 -23.48 9.91 -2.23
C TRP A 34 -24.05 10.16 -0.85
N GLN A 35 -25.16 9.51 -0.53
CA GLN A 35 -25.77 9.57 0.81
C GLN A 35 -24.94 8.83 1.84
N GLU A 36 -24.24 7.75 1.42
CA GLU A 36 -23.36 6.95 2.27
C GLU A 36 -21.98 6.80 1.61
N MET A 37 -20.94 6.77 2.44
CA MET A 37 -19.60 6.44 1.98
C MET A 37 -19.56 4.99 1.48
N ARG A 38 -18.87 4.75 0.39
CA ARG A 38 -18.69 3.42 -0.20
C ARG A 38 -17.39 3.33 -0.97
N SER A 39 -16.90 2.13 -1.15
CA SER A 39 -15.79 1.82 -2.05
C SER A 39 -16.29 1.00 -3.25
N GLU A 40 -15.69 1.21 -4.40
CA GLU A 40 -15.85 0.32 -5.57
C GLU A 40 -14.89 -0.87 -5.49
N PHE A 41 -13.87 -0.78 -4.63
CA PHE A 41 -12.94 -1.86 -4.35
C PHE A 41 -13.55 -2.86 -3.39
N VAL A 42 -13.16 -4.13 -3.53
CA VAL A 42 -13.64 -5.22 -2.68
C VAL A 42 -12.54 -5.69 -1.73
N PRO A 43 -12.88 -6.27 -0.57
CA PRO A 43 -11.90 -6.98 0.23
C PRO A 43 -11.17 -8.04 -0.59
N ALA A 44 -9.87 -8.15 -0.40
CA ALA A 44 -9.07 -9.14 -1.12
C ALA A 44 -7.92 -9.65 -0.25
N HIS A 45 -7.46 -10.86 -0.54
CA HIS A 45 -6.43 -11.56 0.21
C HIS A 45 -5.44 -12.20 -0.77
N TRP A 46 -4.15 -11.97 -0.55
CA TRP A 46 -3.06 -12.59 -1.30
C TRP A 46 -2.22 -13.42 -0.35
N ARG A 47 -2.17 -14.72 -0.65
CA ARG A 47 -1.42 -15.68 0.17
C ARG A 47 0.05 -15.66 -0.19
N TYR A 48 0.88 -15.33 0.79
CA TYR A 48 2.32 -15.25 0.59
C TYR A 48 2.94 -16.58 0.17
N VAL A 49 2.48 -17.70 0.70
CA VAL A 49 2.99 -19.02 0.34
C VAL A 49 2.85 -19.32 -1.17
N GLU A 50 1.77 -18.86 -1.79
CA GLU A 50 1.53 -19.00 -3.22
C GLU A 50 2.39 -18.01 -4.03
N ALA A 51 2.45 -16.76 -3.58
CA ALA A 51 3.29 -15.73 -4.20
C ALA A 51 4.78 -16.10 -4.13
N LYS A 52 5.26 -16.60 -2.98
CA LYS A 52 6.65 -17.05 -2.81
C LYS A 52 6.99 -18.19 -3.78
N ALA A 53 6.13 -19.20 -3.89
CA ALA A 53 6.32 -20.31 -4.84
C ALA A 53 6.39 -19.82 -6.29
N ALA A 54 5.52 -18.86 -6.66
CA ALA A 54 5.55 -18.24 -7.99
C ALA A 54 6.81 -17.40 -8.22
N MET A 55 7.28 -16.62 -7.21
CA MET A 55 8.54 -15.86 -7.30
C MET A 55 9.76 -16.76 -7.41
N GLN A 56 9.78 -17.91 -6.75
CA GLN A 56 10.83 -18.93 -6.92
C GLN A 56 10.84 -19.49 -8.34
N ALA A 57 9.67 -19.77 -8.91
CA ALA A 57 9.56 -20.18 -10.31
C ALA A 57 10.06 -19.08 -11.25
N ALA A 58 9.63 -17.84 -11.03
CA ALA A 58 10.08 -16.69 -11.81
C ALA A 58 11.60 -16.48 -11.71
N GLY A 59 12.19 -16.71 -10.54
CA GLY A 59 13.65 -16.64 -10.34
C GLY A 59 14.44 -17.61 -11.25
N ARG A 60 13.86 -18.76 -11.58
CA ARG A 60 14.46 -19.73 -12.53
C ARG A 60 14.18 -19.41 -14.00
N LEU A 61 13.07 -18.74 -14.30
CA LEU A 61 12.57 -18.54 -15.67
C LEU A 61 12.92 -17.16 -16.24
N ILE A 62 13.12 -16.15 -15.39
CA ILE A 62 13.22 -14.74 -15.78
C ILE A 62 14.53 -14.18 -15.25
N GLY A 63 15.41 -13.75 -16.18
CA GLY A 63 16.63 -13.02 -15.84
C GLY A 63 16.38 -11.51 -15.65
N THR A 64 17.43 -10.81 -15.22
CA THR A 64 17.41 -9.35 -15.00
C THR A 64 17.20 -8.56 -16.28
N ASP A 65 17.46 -9.14 -17.46
CA ASP A 65 17.21 -8.52 -18.77
C ASP A 65 15.71 -8.28 -19.03
N LEU A 66 14.85 -9.18 -18.53
CA LEU A 66 13.40 -9.06 -18.68
C LEU A 66 12.75 -8.34 -17.48
N ALA A 67 13.25 -8.59 -16.30
CA ALA A 67 12.73 -7.98 -15.08
C ALA A 67 13.87 -7.73 -14.10
N GLU A 68 14.17 -6.48 -13.80
CA GLU A 68 15.18 -6.10 -12.80
C GLU A 68 14.90 -6.74 -11.43
N ARG A 69 13.62 -6.92 -11.12
CA ARG A 69 13.08 -7.61 -9.93
C ARG A 69 11.84 -8.40 -10.35
N ARG A 70 11.68 -9.59 -9.77
CA ARG A 70 10.41 -10.33 -9.95
C ARG A 70 9.36 -9.66 -9.08
N ASN A 71 8.37 -9.09 -9.74
CA ASN A 71 7.34 -8.24 -9.13
C ASN A 71 5.95 -8.78 -9.50
N PHE A 72 5.13 -9.10 -8.49
CA PHE A 72 3.75 -9.55 -8.68
C PHE A 72 2.79 -8.57 -8.02
N VAL A 73 2.13 -7.75 -8.85
CA VAL A 73 1.19 -6.74 -8.41
C VAL A 73 -0.08 -7.38 -7.84
N MET A 74 -0.46 -6.94 -6.66
CA MET A 74 -1.68 -7.34 -5.95
C MET A 74 -2.89 -6.59 -6.51
N ARG A 75 -3.35 -7.00 -7.67
CA ARG A 75 -4.47 -6.36 -8.36
C ARG A 75 -5.80 -6.73 -7.70
N ASN A 76 -6.57 -5.73 -7.28
CA ASN A 76 -7.93 -5.96 -6.77
C ASN A 76 -8.84 -6.52 -7.86
N PRO A 77 -9.66 -7.56 -7.59
CA PRO A 77 -10.41 -8.29 -8.62
C PRO A 77 -11.69 -7.57 -9.07
N ILE A 78 -11.66 -6.25 -9.22
CA ILE A 78 -12.77 -5.48 -9.78
C ILE A 78 -12.62 -5.31 -11.31
N PRO A 79 -13.73 -5.23 -12.08
CA PRO A 79 -13.66 -5.04 -13.52
C PRO A 79 -12.89 -3.77 -13.93
N GLY A 80 -12.07 -3.89 -14.98
CA GLY A 80 -11.32 -2.75 -15.55
C GLY A 80 -10.17 -2.23 -14.69
N ASN A 81 -9.75 -2.99 -13.67
CA ASN A 81 -8.61 -2.65 -12.83
C ASN A 81 -7.38 -3.49 -13.22
N ASP A 82 -6.30 -2.83 -13.60
CA ASP A 82 -5.07 -3.50 -14.04
C ASP A 82 -3.99 -3.56 -12.96
N ILE A 83 -3.93 -2.57 -12.05
CA ILE A 83 -2.80 -2.46 -11.11
C ILE A 83 -3.22 -2.15 -9.66
N ALA A 84 -4.31 -1.39 -9.43
CA ALA A 84 -4.61 -0.89 -8.11
C ALA A 84 -4.97 -2.02 -7.12
N THR A 85 -4.37 -2.00 -5.95
CA THR A 85 -4.76 -2.87 -4.82
C THR A 85 -5.97 -2.27 -4.10
N LEU A 86 -5.96 -0.96 -3.91
CA LEU A 86 -7.06 -0.13 -3.44
C LEU A 86 -7.06 1.21 -4.20
N ARG A 87 -8.06 2.05 -4.00
CA ARG A 87 -8.27 3.28 -4.79
C ARG A 87 -7.02 4.17 -4.92
N THR A 88 -6.23 4.28 -3.88
CA THR A 88 -5.06 5.16 -3.77
C THR A 88 -3.74 4.40 -3.67
N LEU A 89 -3.78 3.08 -3.52
CA LEU A 89 -2.64 2.24 -3.18
C LEU A 89 -2.46 1.10 -4.19
N VAL A 90 -1.21 0.84 -4.55
CA VAL A 90 -0.79 -0.39 -5.23
C VAL A 90 0.24 -1.11 -4.38
N CYS A 91 0.13 -2.43 -4.34
CA CYS A 91 1.06 -3.28 -3.61
C CYS A 91 1.54 -4.43 -4.48
N ALA A 92 2.71 -4.96 -4.16
CA ALA A 92 3.29 -6.09 -4.85
C ALA A 92 4.15 -6.94 -3.92
N TYR A 93 4.23 -8.24 -4.18
CA TYR A 93 5.35 -9.05 -3.71
C TYR A 93 6.50 -8.93 -4.68
N GLN A 94 7.69 -8.78 -4.16
CA GLN A 94 8.92 -8.70 -4.96
C GLN A 94 9.98 -9.64 -4.44
N SER A 95 10.89 -10.05 -5.34
CA SER A 95 12.05 -10.85 -4.98
C SER A 95 13.26 -10.51 -5.84
N ILE A 96 14.44 -10.74 -5.27
CA ILE A 96 15.74 -10.59 -5.91
C ILE A 96 16.61 -11.81 -5.58
N LEU A 97 17.40 -12.28 -6.53
CA LEU A 97 18.32 -13.40 -6.35
C LEU A 97 19.70 -12.91 -5.85
N PRO A 98 20.49 -13.81 -5.24
CA PRO A 98 21.87 -13.52 -4.86
C PRO A 98 22.70 -12.93 -6.00
N GLY A 99 23.44 -11.86 -5.74
CA GLY A 99 24.29 -11.17 -6.70
C GLY A 99 23.56 -10.25 -7.69
N GLU A 100 22.23 -10.23 -7.70
CA GLU A 100 21.48 -9.34 -8.57
C GLU A 100 21.43 -7.90 -8.06
N ARG A 101 21.27 -6.97 -9.01
CA ARG A 101 21.09 -5.54 -8.75
C ARG A 101 19.98 -4.99 -9.64
N ALA A 102 19.04 -4.26 -9.04
CA ALA A 102 18.05 -3.47 -9.76
C ALA A 102 18.60 -2.06 -9.97
N ARG A 103 18.53 -1.55 -11.19
CA ARG A 103 19.03 -0.22 -11.56
C ARG A 103 18.38 0.86 -10.72
N SER A 104 19.12 1.92 -10.47
CA SER A 104 18.60 3.08 -9.75
C SER A 104 17.70 3.90 -10.67
N HIS A 105 16.62 4.38 -10.08
CA HIS A 105 15.65 5.26 -10.73
C HIS A 105 14.99 6.16 -9.67
N ARG A 106 14.21 7.11 -10.12
CA ARG A 106 13.31 7.89 -9.24
C ARG A 106 11.93 8.04 -9.88
N HIS A 107 10.94 8.22 -9.04
CA HIS A 107 9.56 8.41 -9.47
C HIS A 107 8.81 9.34 -8.50
N ALA A 108 7.70 9.93 -8.97
CA ALA A 108 6.85 10.80 -8.15
C ALA A 108 6.16 10.07 -7.00
N PRO A 109 5.61 8.85 -7.17
CA PRO A 109 4.99 8.10 -6.07
C PRO A 109 5.93 7.86 -4.89
N HIS A 110 5.36 7.89 -3.68
CA HIS A 110 6.04 7.35 -2.50
C HIS A 110 6.03 5.82 -2.54
N ALA A 111 7.08 5.21 -2.02
CA ALA A 111 7.20 3.76 -1.91
C ALA A 111 7.74 3.34 -0.54
N LEU A 112 7.37 2.15 -0.11
CA LEU A 112 7.93 1.51 1.07
C LEU A 112 8.10 0.01 0.83
N ARG A 113 8.96 -0.61 1.63
CA ARG A 113 9.20 -2.06 1.61
C ARG A 113 9.06 -2.63 3.00
N VAL A 114 8.28 -3.69 3.11
CA VAL A 114 8.17 -4.53 4.31
C VAL A 114 8.89 -5.83 4.02
N ILE A 115 9.98 -6.06 4.70
CA ILE A 115 10.88 -7.17 4.39
C ILE A 115 10.36 -8.44 5.03
N LEU A 116 9.96 -9.42 4.20
CA LEU A 116 9.41 -10.68 4.66
C LEU A 116 10.53 -11.67 4.99
N GLU A 117 11.34 -12.00 4.01
CA GLU A 117 12.47 -12.92 4.17
C GLU A 117 13.67 -12.36 3.40
N SER A 118 14.69 -11.94 4.14
CA SER A 118 15.93 -11.42 3.56
C SER A 118 17.08 -11.46 4.56
N ARG A 119 18.26 -11.72 4.03
CA ARG A 119 19.53 -11.53 4.70
C ARG A 119 20.57 -11.09 3.68
N GLY A 120 21.03 -9.85 3.79
CA GLY A 120 22.06 -9.30 2.91
C GLY A 120 21.51 -8.59 1.67
N SER A 121 20.19 -8.42 1.50
CA SER A 121 19.68 -7.46 0.53
C SER A 121 19.70 -6.04 1.12
N TYR A 122 19.66 -5.06 0.23
CA TYR A 122 19.71 -3.64 0.61
C TYR A 122 19.01 -2.74 -0.41
N SER A 123 18.61 -1.58 0.05
CA SER A 123 18.17 -0.46 -0.79
C SER A 123 19.17 0.68 -0.65
N ILE A 124 19.43 1.40 -1.75
CA ILE A 124 20.15 2.68 -1.73
C ILE A 124 19.11 3.75 -1.99
N VAL A 125 19.05 4.77 -1.14
CA VAL A 125 18.12 5.90 -1.28
C VAL A 125 18.90 7.21 -1.13
N ASN A 126 18.99 8.01 -2.18
CA ASN A 126 19.81 9.23 -2.24
C ASN A 126 21.25 9.02 -1.73
N GLY A 127 21.90 7.95 -2.17
CA GLY A 127 23.28 7.59 -1.79
C GLY A 127 23.42 6.92 -0.43
N GLU A 128 22.36 6.76 0.34
CA GLU A 128 22.40 6.07 1.62
C GLU A 128 21.99 4.60 1.48
N LYS A 129 22.87 3.68 1.88
CA LYS A 129 22.62 2.23 1.84
C LYS A 129 21.88 1.79 3.11
N HIS A 130 20.71 1.20 2.94
CA HIS A 130 19.87 0.65 4.01
C HIS A 130 19.84 -0.87 3.90
N PRO A 131 20.28 -1.62 4.92
CA PRO A 131 20.03 -3.06 4.99
C PRO A 131 18.52 -3.36 4.94
N MET A 132 18.17 -4.47 4.30
CA MET A 132 16.81 -4.99 4.21
C MET A 132 16.78 -6.35 4.90
N GLU A 133 16.76 -6.34 6.23
CA GLU A 133 16.68 -7.55 7.04
C GLU A 133 15.23 -7.95 7.31
N SER A 134 14.98 -9.25 7.52
CA SER A 134 13.62 -9.77 7.76
C SER A 134 12.90 -9.03 8.88
N GLY A 135 11.73 -8.49 8.59
CA GLY A 135 10.91 -7.72 9.50
C GLY A 135 11.10 -6.20 9.43
N ASP A 136 12.16 -5.72 8.77
CA ASP A 136 12.41 -4.29 8.60
C ASP A 136 11.36 -3.63 7.71
N VAL A 137 11.17 -2.32 7.92
CA VAL A 137 10.43 -1.46 7.00
C VAL A 137 11.40 -0.40 6.46
N VAL A 138 11.50 -0.28 5.14
CA VAL A 138 12.37 0.68 4.44
C VAL A 138 11.54 1.60 3.57
N LEU A 139 11.76 2.91 3.71
CA LEU A 139 11.03 3.96 3.00
C LEU A 139 11.82 4.44 1.77
N THR A 140 11.08 4.77 0.73
CA THR A 140 11.57 5.50 -0.44
C THR A 140 10.59 6.62 -0.75
N PRO A 141 10.78 7.81 -0.19
CA PRO A 141 9.95 8.97 -0.51
C PRO A 141 9.98 9.27 -2.01
N GLY A 142 8.89 9.82 -2.54
CA GLY A 142 8.84 10.25 -3.93
C GLY A 142 10.00 11.20 -4.29
N TRP A 143 10.42 11.15 -5.56
CA TRP A 143 11.53 11.92 -6.13
C TRP A 143 12.93 11.53 -5.65
N CYS A 144 13.08 10.65 -4.65
CA CYS A 144 14.37 10.14 -4.21
C CYS A 144 14.93 9.14 -5.24
N TRP A 145 16.18 9.28 -5.61
CA TRP A 145 16.92 8.24 -6.31
C TRP A 145 16.97 6.98 -5.45
N HIS A 146 16.74 5.82 -6.04
CA HIS A 146 16.85 4.57 -5.31
C HIS A 146 17.12 3.38 -6.23
N GLY A 147 17.75 2.38 -5.67
CA GLY A 147 18.06 1.10 -6.30
C GLY A 147 18.18 0.00 -5.27
N HIS A 148 18.32 -1.25 -5.71
CA HIS A 148 18.42 -2.40 -4.83
C HIS A 148 19.56 -3.30 -5.23
N GLY A 149 20.10 -4.03 -4.26
CA GLY A 149 21.05 -5.08 -4.50
C GLY A 149 20.95 -6.19 -3.46
N HIS A 150 21.59 -7.31 -3.76
CA HIS A 150 21.56 -8.47 -2.89
C HIS A 150 22.95 -9.14 -2.84
N ASP A 151 23.60 -9.00 -1.69
CA ASP A 151 24.92 -9.57 -1.43
C ASP A 151 24.82 -10.89 -0.59
N GLY A 152 23.59 -11.33 -0.27
CA GLY A 152 23.33 -12.55 0.51
C GLY A 152 23.37 -13.82 -0.32
N ALA A 153 23.10 -14.97 0.32
CA ALA A 153 23.20 -16.31 -0.28
C ALA A 153 21.86 -16.91 -0.72
N GLU A 154 20.73 -16.37 -0.22
CA GLU A 154 19.40 -16.91 -0.49
C GLU A 154 18.53 -15.86 -1.16
N GLN A 155 17.54 -16.27 -1.96
CA GLN A 155 16.58 -15.36 -2.58
C GLN A 155 15.88 -14.52 -1.50
N ALA A 156 15.82 -13.20 -1.69
CA ALA A 156 15.14 -12.29 -0.78
C ALA A 156 13.74 -11.95 -1.28
N TYR A 157 12.81 -11.74 -0.33
CA TYR A 157 11.39 -11.46 -0.59
C TYR A 157 10.90 -10.32 0.29
N TRP A 158 10.14 -9.41 -0.31
CA TRP A 158 9.49 -8.32 0.41
C TRP A 158 8.14 -7.95 -0.18
N PHE A 159 7.33 -7.29 0.62
CA PHE A 159 6.14 -6.57 0.19
C PHE A 159 6.55 -5.15 -0.19
N ASP A 160 6.04 -4.67 -1.30
CA ASP A 160 6.22 -3.29 -1.79
C ASP A 160 4.86 -2.59 -1.80
N GLY A 161 4.81 -1.35 -1.30
CA GLY A 161 3.59 -0.55 -1.27
C GLY A 161 3.86 0.87 -1.77
N LEU A 162 3.00 1.37 -2.68
CA LEU A 162 3.14 2.68 -3.31
C LEU A 162 1.77 3.38 -3.43
N ASP A 163 1.81 4.72 -3.56
CA ASP A 163 0.62 5.53 -3.87
C ASP A 163 0.48 5.86 -5.38
N VAL A 164 0.95 4.95 -6.25
CA VAL A 164 0.85 5.09 -7.72
C VAL A 164 -0.56 5.41 -8.20
N PRO A 165 -1.65 4.75 -7.75
CA PRO A 165 -2.99 5.09 -8.21
C PRO A 165 -3.40 6.53 -7.84
N LEU A 166 -2.93 7.05 -6.70
CA LEU A 166 -3.15 8.44 -6.29
C LEU A 166 -2.41 9.40 -7.20
N THR A 167 -1.13 9.15 -7.50
CA THR A 167 -0.36 10.01 -8.39
C THR A 167 -0.88 10.01 -9.82
N HIS A 168 -1.41 8.88 -10.31
CA HIS A 168 -2.15 8.85 -11.58
C HIS A 168 -3.41 9.71 -11.54
N LEU A 169 -4.20 9.61 -10.46
CA LEU A 169 -5.42 10.40 -10.30
C LEU A 169 -5.15 11.91 -10.29
N LEU A 170 -4.04 12.32 -9.65
CA LEU A 170 -3.64 13.73 -9.52
C LEU A 170 -2.76 14.22 -10.67
N GLU A 171 -2.33 13.32 -11.56
CA GLU A 171 -1.53 13.56 -12.77
C GLU A 171 -0.04 13.95 -12.61
N PRO A 172 0.60 14.05 -11.41
CA PRO A 172 2.03 14.33 -11.31
C PRO A 172 2.90 13.08 -11.52
N MET A 173 2.44 12.08 -12.28
CA MET A 173 3.19 10.85 -12.52
C MET A 173 4.50 11.16 -13.27
N PHE A 174 5.60 10.62 -12.74
CA PHE A 174 6.93 10.79 -13.28
C PHE A 174 7.79 9.55 -12.99
N PHE A 175 8.67 9.22 -13.92
CA PHE A 175 9.68 8.18 -13.76
C PHE A 175 10.95 8.59 -14.55
N GLU A 176 12.13 8.36 -13.96
CA GLU A 176 13.42 8.62 -14.58
C GLU A 176 14.44 7.57 -14.16
N GLU A 177 15.16 7.00 -15.12
CA GLU A 177 16.29 6.12 -14.87
C GLU A 177 17.53 6.94 -14.47
N HIS A 178 18.36 6.39 -13.57
CA HIS A 178 19.59 7.05 -13.17
C HIS A 178 20.58 7.08 -14.35
N PRO A 179 21.18 8.23 -14.69
CA PRO A 179 22.03 8.37 -15.88
C PRO A 179 23.25 7.43 -15.88
N ASP A 180 23.79 7.10 -14.69
CA ASP A 180 24.90 6.17 -14.53
C ASP A 180 24.43 4.71 -14.31
N GLY A 181 23.12 4.42 -14.40
CA GLY A 181 22.51 3.13 -14.16
C GLY A 181 22.39 2.76 -12.67
N TRP A 182 23.36 3.13 -11.84
CA TRP A 182 23.36 2.87 -10.40
C TRP A 182 23.81 4.07 -9.60
N GLU A 183 23.09 4.37 -8.54
CA GLU A 183 23.46 5.40 -7.58
C GLU A 183 24.65 4.92 -6.74
N LYS A 184 25.61 5.83 -6.52
CA LYS A 184 26.79 5.54 -5.68
C LYS A 184 26.38 5.53 -4.21
N VAL A 185 26.90 4.56 -3.46
CA VAL A 185 26.80 4.57 -2.00
C VAL A 185 27.74 5.63 -1.47
N ILE A 186 27.16 6.66 -0.82
CA ILE A 186 27.89 7.76 -0.17
C ILE A 186 27.98 7.49 1.34
N ARG A 187 26.95 6.89 1.92
CA ARG A 187 26.84 6.64 3.35
C ARG A 187 26.17 5.29 3.63
N VAL A 188 26.62 4.66 4.69
CA VAL A 188 25.91 3.53 5.34
C VAL A 188 25.52 4.01 6.74
N SER A 189 24.24 3.94 7.08
CA SER A 189 23.73 4.41 8.36
C SER A 189 22.85 3.34 9.00
N ASP A 190 23.08 3.08 10.28
CA ASP A 190 22.23 2.22 11.08
C ASP A 190 21.05 2.99 11.69
N ASP A 191 21.15 4.31 11.77
CA ASP A 191 20.15 5.23 12.33
C ASP A 191 19.62 6.19 11.26
N SER A 192 18.86 5.66 10.32
CA SER A 192 18.25 6.44 9.24
C SER A 192 16.74 6.57 9.45
N PRO A 193 16.14 7.76 9.23
CA PRO A 193 14.69 7.93 9.27
C PRO A 193 13.97 7.16 8.14
N MET A 194 14.73 6.61 7.18
CA MET A 194 14.20 5.79 6.08
C MET A 194 14.13 4.31 6.42
N ARG A 195 14.59 3.86 7.60
CA ARG A 195 14.56 2.47 8.01
C ARG A 195 14.04 2.31 9.43
N PHE A 196 13.11 1.39 9.60
CA PHE A 196 12.62 0.92 10.90
C PHE A 196 13.06 -0.53 11.10
N PRO A 197 14.10 -0.80 11.92
CA PRO A 197 14.55 -2.15 12.22
C PRO A 197 13.48 -2.95 12.97
N TRP A 198 13.34 -4.23 12.63
CA TRP A 198 12.35 -5.13 13.24
C TRP A 198 12.41 -5.18 14.76
N SER A 199 13.62 -5.16 15.32
CA SER A 199 13.82 -5.14 16.78
C SER A 199 13.23 -3.89 17.43
N GLN A 200 13.35 -2.73 16.78
CA GLN A 200 12.77 -1.47 17.23
C GLN A 200 11.26 -1.49 17.10
N ILE A 201 10.73 -1.91 15.93
CA ILE A 201 9.29 -2.05 15.69
C ILE A 201 8.65 -2.90 16.79
N LYS A 202 9.20 -4.09 17.06
CA LYS A 202 8.66 -4.98 18.10
C LYS A 202 8.67 -4.35 19.48
N ARG A 203 9.78 -3.72 19.89
CA ARG A 203 9.85 -3.04 21.21
C ARG A 203 8.77 -1.95 21.32
N THR A 204 8.63 -1.12 20.29
CA THR A 204 7.69 -0.01 20.32
C THR A 204 6.24 -0.49 20.39
N VAL A 205 5.86 -1.46 19.56
CA VAL A 205 4.48 -1.96 19.55
C VAL A 205 4.13 -2.76 20.80
N GLN A 206 5.09 -3.50 21.37
CA GLN A 206 4.87 -4.26 22.61
C GLN A 206 4.69 -3.35 23.82
N ALA A 207 5.33 -2.19 23.84
CA ALA A 207 5.21 -1.19 24.91
C ALA A 207 3.89 -0.39 24.84
N ALA A 208 3.19 -0.43 23.71
CA ALA A 208 1.92 0.29 23.52
C ALA A 208 0.79 -0.31 24.38
N SER A 209 -0.14 0.53 24.79
CA SER A 209 -1.37 0.10 25.47
C SER A 209 -2.26 -0.68 24.54
N LEU A 210 -3.01 -1.64 25.09
CA LEU A 210 -3.97 -2.43 24.32
C LEU A 210 -5.24 -1.60 24.08
N ASP A 211 -5.52 -1.32 22.83
CA ASP A 211 -6.74 -0.67 22.36
C ASP A 211 -7.78 -1.72 21.90
N ARG A 212 -9.06 -1.41 22.05
CA ARG A 212 -10.13 -2.34 21.69
C ARG A 212 -10.37 -2.47 20.19
N PHE A 213 -9.92 -1.51 19.37
CA PHE A 213 -10.12 -1.53 17.92
C PHE A 213 -8.89 -2.03 17.17
N PHE A 214 -7.70 -1.63 17.62
CA PHE A 214 -6.45 -1.85 16.88
C PHE A 214 -5.45 -2.77 17.59
N GLY A 215 -5.74 -3.18 18.84
CA GLY A 215 -4.76 -3.89 19.66
C GLY A 215 -3.67 -2.94 20.18
N LYS A 216 -2.48 -3.46 20.43
CA LYS A 216 -1.32 -2.61 20.71
C LYS A 216 -0.86 -2.00 19.39
N THR A 217 -0.73 -0.69 19.31
CA THR A 217 -0.42 0.01 18.06
C THR A 217 0.76 0.95 18.22
N ALA A 218 1.71 0.86 17.30
CA ALA A 218 2.79 1.82 17.13
C ALA A 218 2.68 2.48 15.76
N GLU A 219 2.83 3.80 15.70
CA GLU A 219 3.00 4.53 14.44
C GLU A 219 4.47 4.50 14.04
N LEU A 220 4.73 4.31 12.74
CA LEU A 220 6.05 4.48 12.14
C LEU A 220 6.05 5.85 11.45
N PRO A 221 6.73 6.87 12.02
CA PRO A 221 6.65 8.22 11.50
C PRO A 221 7.33 8.33 10.13
N ALA A 222 6.57 8.73 9.12
CA ALA A 222 7.04 8.91 7.74
C ALA A 222 6.69 10.32 7.21
N PRO A 223 7.24 11.40 7.80
CA PRO A 223 6.88 12.77 7.41
C PRO A 223 7.23 13.11 5.96
N SER A 224 8.17 12.39 5.35
CA SER A 224 8.55 12.50 3.95
C SER A 224 7.55 11.85 2.97
N MET A 225 6.54 11.12 3.48
CA MET A 225 5.52 10.42 2.71
C MET A 225 4.11 10.78 3.23
N PRO A 226 3.66 12.03 3.11
CA PRO A 226 2.47 12.55 3.80
C PRO A 226 1.14 11.89 3.36
N THR A 227 1.12 11.26 2.20
CA THR A 227 -0.07 10.56 1.67
C THR A 227 -0.29 9.19 2.28
N ILE A 228 0.76 8.61 2.90
CA ILE A 228 0.77 7.25 3.43
C ILE A 228 0.99 7.29 4.94
N ALA A 229 0.12 6.64 5.70
CA ALA A 229 0.31 6.40 7.12
C ALA A 229 0.75 4.94 7.34
N LEU A 230 1.71 4.75 8.26
CA LEU A 230 2.31 3.46 8.58
C LEU A 230 2.09 3.15 10.06
N LYS A 231 1.50 1.99 10.32
CA LYS A 231 1.26 1.50 11.69
C LYS A 231 1.67 0.04 11.80
N VAL A 232 1.98 -0.36 13.01
CA VAL A 232 2.17 -1.77 13.35
C VAL A 232 1.26 -2.11 14.53
N HIS A 233 0.54 -3.20 14.37
CA HIS A 233 -0.38 -3.71 15.40
C HIS A 233 0.18 -5.01 15.98
N ALA A 234 0.11 -5.17 17.29
CA ALA A 234 0.37 -6.45 17.94
C ALA A 234 -0.93 -6.94 18.60
N TRP A 235 -1.32 -8.15 18.22
CA TRP A 235 -2.55 -8.81 18.67
C TRP A 235 -2.18 -10.08 19.45
N PRO A 236 -2.42 -10.12 20.76
CA PRO A 236 -2.21 -11.33 21.55
C PRO A 236 -3.11 -12.48 21.07
N THR A 237 -2.70 -13.70 21.30
CA THR A 237 -3.52 -14.89 21.06
C THR A 237 -4.90 -14.75 21.67
N GLY A 238 -5.96 -14.99 20.88
CA GLY A 238 -7.36 -14.87 21.28
C GLY A 238 -7.93 -13.44 21.23
N TRP A 239 -7.11 -12.43 20.94
CA TRP A 239 -7.60 -11.06 20.84
C TRP A 239 -8.59 -10.89 19.68
N ARG A 240 -9.64 -10.11 19.95
CA ARG A 240 -10.65 -9.70 18.97
C ARG A 240 -10.85 -8.20 19.07
N ASN A 241 -10.98 -7.50 17.95
CA ASN A 241 -11.34 -6.10 17.98
C ASN A 241 -12.84 -5.89 18.19
N ALA A 242 -13.23 -4.75 18.76
CA ALA A 242 -14.57 -4.20 18.60
C ALA A 242 -14.76 -3.83 17.10
N PRO A 243 -15.89 -4.21 16.46
CA PRO A 243 -16.12 -3.91 15.06
C PRO A 243 -16.12 -2.41 14.78
N TYR A 244 -15.48 -2.01 13.69
CA TYR A 244 -15.38 -0.61 13.28
C TYR A 244 -15.35 -0.48 11.75
N ARG A 245 -15.49 0.77 11.28
CA ARG A 245 -15.17 1.18 9.90
C ARG A 245 -14.54 2.56 9.89
N HIS A 246 -13.75 2.85 8.88
CA HIS A 246 -13.19 4.18 8.65
C HIS A 246 -13.03 4.49 7.16
N SER A 247 -12.86 5.76 6.83
CA SER A 247 -12.84 6.22 5.44
C SER A 247 -11.50 6.06 4.73
N ALA A 248 -10.44 5.58 5.40
CA ALA A 248 -9.16 5.29 4.76
C ALA A 248 -9.14 3.90 4.14
N ASN A 249 -8.44 3.76 3.01
CA ASN A 249 -8.05 2.46 2.46
C ASN A 249 -6.86 1.92 3.25
N THR A 250 -6.86 0.64 3.60
CA THR A 250 -5.79 0.03 4.39
C THR A 250 -5.37 -1.31 3.81
N ILE A 251 -4.06 -1.55 3.79
CA ILE A 251 -3.47 -2.86 3.51
C ILE A 251 -2.84 -3.37 4.80
N HIS A 252 -3.20 -4.57 5.20
CA HIS A 252 -2.53 -5.30 6.26
C HIS A 252 -1.53 -6.30 5.68
N VAL A 253 -0.33 -6.37 6.25
CA VAL A 253 0.69 -7.39 5.95
C VAL A 253 1.04 -8.10 7.24
N VAL A 254 0.90 -9.42 7.25
CA VAL A 254 1.14 -10.25 8.44
C VAL A 254 2.63 -10.49 8.62
N MET A 255 3.24 -9.83 9.61
CA MET A 255 4.67 -9.96 9.90
C MET A 255 4.98 -11.14 10.84
N GLN A 256 3.99 -11.59 11.61
CA GLN A 256 4.09 -12.72 12.54
C GLN A 256 2.69 -13.22 12.88
N GLY A 257 2.56 -14.53 13.13
CA GLY A 257 1.35 -15.13 13.67
C GLY A 257 0.33 -15.55 12.62
N SER A 258 -0.91 -15.73 13.07
CA SER A 258 -2.04 -16.21 12.26
C SER A 258 -3.37 -15.77 12.87
N GLY A 259 -4.41 -15.77 12.05
CA GLY A 259 -5.74 -15.42 12.52
C GLY A 259 -6.77 -15.43 11.40
N ARG A 260 -7.92 -14.81 11.70
CA ARG A 260 -9.03 -14.63 10.78
C ARG A 260 -9.50 -13.18 10.81
N SER A 261 -9.83 -12.64 9.65
CA SER A 261 -10.49 -11.34 9.52
C SER A 261 -11.80 -11.49 8.75
N VAL A 262 -12.82 -10.73 9.17
CA VAL A 262 -14.06 -10.56 8.41
C VAL A 262 -14.10 -9.11 7.96
N ILE A 263 -14.04 -8.87 6.66
CA ILE A 263 -13.98 -7.54 6.05
C ILE A 263 -15.18 -7.41 5.11
N ALA A 264 -16.07 -6.47 5.36
CA ALA A 264 -17.33 -6.29 4.63
C ALA A 264 -18.11 -7.63 4.48
N GLY A 265 -18.13 -8.47 5.52
CA GLY A 265 -18.81 -9.76 5.55
C GLY A 265 -18.03 -10.93 4.90
N GLN A 266 -16.88 -10.70 4.29
CA GLN A 266 -16.03 -11.75 3.72
C GLN A 266 -14.98 -12.20 4.72
N ALA A 267 -14.85 -13.51 4.95
CA ALA A 267 -13.90 -14.09 5.89
C ALA A 267 -12.60 -14.52 5.21
N PHE A 268 -11.45 -14.19 5.82
CA PHE A 268 -10.11 -14.53 5.36
C PHE A 268 -9.30 -15.09 6.52
N ASP A 269 -8.80 -16.33 6.37
CA ASP A 269 -7.79 -16.88 7.26
C ASP A 269 -6.41 -16.46 6.74
N TRP A 270 -5.58 -15.92 7.62
CA TRP A 270 -4.29 -15.35 7.26
C TRP A 270 -3.16 -15.89 8.13
N SER A 271 -1.97 -15.87 7.57
CA SER A 271 -0.71 -16.30 8.18
C SER A 271 0.44 -15.38 7.76
N PHE A 272 1.65 -15.67 8.24
CA PHE A 272 2.86 -14.92 7.92
C PHE A 272 3.00 -14.61 6.43
N GLY A 273 3.30 -13.36 6.13
CA GLY A 273 3.54 -12.81 4.80
C GLY A 273 2.28 -12.45 4.02
N ASP A 274 1.10 -12.93 4.42
CA ASP A 274 -0.15 -12.65 3.72
C ASP A 274 -0.49 -11.16 3.74
N ALA A 275 -1.11 -10.69 2.65
CA ALA A 275 -1.60 -9.32 2.52
C ALA A 275 -3.13 -9.30 2.38
N LEU A 276 -3.77 -8.35 3.09
CA LEU A 276 -5.22 -8.15 3.11
C LEU A 276 -5.56 -6.73 2.69
N ALA A 277 -6.42 -6.56 1.69
CA ALA A 277 -6.98 -5.26 1.32
C ALA A 277 -8.27 -4.99 2.08
N ILE A 278 -8.31 -3.85 2.76
CA ILE A 278 -9.44 -3.32 3.51
C ILE A 278 -9.89 -2.04 2.82
N PRO A 279 -10.91 -2.09 1.95
CA PRO A 279 -11.41 -0.90 1.28
C PRO A 279 -12.03 0.09 2.28
N ALA A 280 -11.96 1.38 1.93
CA ALA A 280 -12.59 2.45 2.72
C ALA A 280 -14.03 2.12 3.07
N TRP A 281 -14.43 2.44 4.31
CA TRP A 281 -15.78 2.25 4.88
C TRP A 281 -16.24 0.79 5.01
N SER A 282 -15.32 -0.18 4.89
CA SER A 282 -15.61 -1.59 5.18
C SER A 282 -15.72 -1.82 6.69
N ARG A 283 -16.75 -2.56 7.13
CA ARG A 283 -16.79 -3.12 8.48
C ARG A 283 -15.67 -4.13 8.64
N VAL A 284 -14.92 -4.05 9.73
CA VAL A 284 -13.73 -4.86 9.99
C VAL A 284 -13.84 -5.57 11.34
N GLU A 285 -13.59 -6.87 11.31
CA GLU A 285 -13.46 -7.73 12.49
C GLU A 285 -12.19 -8.58 12.35
N HIS A 286 -11.34 -8.60 13.37
CA HIS A 286 -10.12 -9.40 13.45
C HIS A 286 -10.17 -10.36 14.62
N HIS A 287 -9.58 -11.54 14.45
CA HIS A 287 -9.36 -12.52 15.51
C HIS A 287 -7.97 -13.14 15.33
N ALA A 288 -7.07 -12.87 16.25
CA ALA A 288 -5.74 -13.48 16.28
C ALA A 288 -5.83 -14.89 16.90
N THR A 289 -5.40 -15.90 16.17
CA THR A 289 -5.34 -17.29 16.66
C THR A 289 -3.97 -17.64 17.26
N ALA A 290 -2.97 -16.82 17.00
CA ALA A 290 -1.64 -16.83 17.61
C ALA A 290 -1.20 -15.40 17.89
N ASP A 291 -0.16 -15.21 18.71
CA ASP A 291 0.48 -13.91 18.92
C ASP A 291 0.94 -13.35 17.59
N SER A 292 0.34 -12.25 17.17
CA SER A 292 0.46 -11.72 15.82
C SER A 292 1.01 -10.30 15.81
N VAL A 293 1.81 -9.99 14.78
CA VAL A 293 2.23 -8.65 14.46
C VAL A 293 1.84 -8.36 13.02
N VAL A 294 1.08 -7.29 12.82
CA VAL A 294 0.53 -6.91 11.52
C VAL A 294 0.97 -5.49 11.19
N PHE A 295 1.64 -5.33 10.06
CA PHE A 295 1.94 -4.03 9.50
C PHE A 295 0.71 -3.50 8.75
N ALA A 296 0.42 -2.21 8.90
CA ALA A 296 -0.68 -1.53 8.22
C ALA A 296 -0.14 -0.32 7.44
N MET A 297 -0.37 -0.34 6.13
CA MET A 297 -0.19 0.79 5.23
C MET A 297 -1.56 1.35 4.87
N SER A 298 -1.75 2.66 4.96
CA SER A 298 -3.04 3.27 4.63
C SER A 298 -2.89 4.67 4.03
N ASP A 299 -3.93 5.15 3.34
CA ASP A 299 -4.04 6.54 2.90
C ASP A 299 -4.60 7.46 4.00
N GLU A 300 -4.59 7.01 5.26
CA GLU A 300 -5.06 7.79 6.41
C GLU A 300 -4.34 9.15 6.52
N GLY A 301 -3.06 9.23 6.16
CA GLY A 301 -2.30 10.47 6.13
C GLY A 301 -2.97 11.52 5.23
N LEU A 302 -3.29 11.14 3.99
CA LEU A 302 -4.03 11.98 3.04
C LEU A 302 -5.42 12.32 3.57
N MET A 303 -6.17 11.33 4.08
CA MET A 303 -7.54 11.53 4.58
C MET A 303 -7.60 12.49 5.77
N ARG A 304 -6.62 12.43 6.67
CA ARG A 304 -6.54 13.36 7.81
C ARG A 304 -6.15 14.78 7.36
N TRP A 305 -5.15 14.90 6.52
CA TRP A 305 -4.71 16.18 5.98
C TRP A 305 -5.83 16.92 5.24
N SER A 306 -6.61 16.20 4.41
CA SER A 306 -7.75 16.74 3.66
C SER A 306 -9.04 16.87 4.49
N ARG A 307 -9.05 16.45 5.77
CA ARG A 307 -10.20 16.40 6.66
C ARG A 307 -11.33 15.47 6.19
N TYR A 308 -11.01 14.46 5.40
CA TYR A 308 -11.95 13.43 4.92
C TYR A 308 -12.00 12.21 5.84
N TYR A 309 -11.08 12.10 6.82
CA TYR A 309 -11.06 10.97 7.74
C TYR A 309 -12.31 10.94 8.63
N ARG A 310 -12.97 9.78 8.65
CA ARG A 310 -14.08 9.45 9.54
C ARG A 310 -13.84 8.06 10.11
N PHE A 311 -14.20 7.89 11.36
CA PHE A 311 -14.16 6.62 12.09
C PHE A 311 -15.50 6.40 12.76
N GLU A 312 -16.00 5.18 12.74
CA GLU A 312 -17.27 4.77 13.35
C GLU A 312 -17.12 3.40 13.99
N GLU A 313 -17.53 3.30 15.24
CA GLU A 313 -17.74 2.04 15.95
C GLU A 313 -19.09 1.43 15.53
N ILE A 314 -19.13 0.11 15.31
CA ILE A 314 -20.33 -0.60 14.82
C ILE A 314 -20.88 -1.53 15.89
#